data_1c79715e7ea24ad1bff107e48b05e084
#
_entry.id   1c79715e7ea24ad1bff107e48b05e084
#
_cell.length_a   1.000
_cell.length_b   1.000
_cell.length_c   1.000
_cell.angle_alpha   90.00
_cell.angle_beta   90.00
_cell.angle_gamma   90.00
#
_symmetry.space_group_name_H-M   'P 1'
#
loop_
_entity.id
_entity.type
_entity.pdbx_description
1 polymer ?
#
loop_
_entity_poly.entity_id
_entity_poly.type
_entity_poly.pdbx_seq_one_letter_code
_entity_poly.pdbx_strand_id
1 'polypeptide(L)'
;MACCHWHSKLVKKPAGKSGQVVWHQDFSGWYQDGCLMPEMLTAIVALTPATRENGCLHMLRGSHKMGRVDRLRDGDAYSNIEPRRLAAMQKRFEDVAVEMAPGDGLFFHGNVVHASFENTSSQDCLLLEFSYNGVSNAPVFENQDHHAFKPMTVMADSALRDGDFDGVFGRTPLCDIDDPRDEGYTIFHREGVPDLN
;
A
#
# COMPACT_ATOMS: atom_id res chain seq x y z
N MET A 1 13.91 2.52 -17.16
CA MET A 1 13.41 3.77 -16.52
C MET A 1 13.89 3.73 -15.09
N ALA A 2 14.51 4.79 -14.59
CA ALA A 2 14.95 4.83 -13.20
C ALA A 2 13.74 5.08 -12.29
N CYS A 3 13.71 4.46 -11.12
CA CYS A 3 12.65 4.66 -10.12
C CYS A 3 13.25 5.01 -8.76
N CYS A 4 12.42 5.61 -7.93
CA CYS A 4 12.70 5.91 -6.53
C CYS A 4 11.90 4.95 -5.65
N HIS A 5 12.51 4.52 -4.56
CA HIS A 5 11.77 3.91 -3.47
C HIS A 5 10.88 4.99 -2.83
N TRP A 6 9.60 4.68 -2.65
CA TRP A 6 8.65 5.60 -2.01
C TRP A 6 8.46 5.24 -0.55
N HIS A 7 7.93 4.06 -0.27
CA HIS A 7 7.87 3.49 1.07
C HIS A 7 7.79 1.96 1.02
N SER A 8 8.05 1.32 2.16
CA SER A 8 7.82 -0.11 2.37
C SER A 8 7.09 -0.31 3.68
N LYS A 9 6.25 -1.32 3.74
CA LYS A 9 5.52 -1.70 4.96
C LYS A 9 5.27 -3.20 5.02
N LEU A 10 5.21 -3.73 6.23
CA LEU A 10 4.66 -5.04 6.51
C LEU A 10 3.18 -4.87 6.87
N VAL A 11 2.31 -5.45 6.08
CA VAL A 11 0.87 -5.47 6.34
C VAL A 11 0.52 -6.76 7.02
N LYS A 12 -0.05 -6.67 8.22
CA LYS A 12 -0.55 -7.82 8.98
C LYS A 12 -2.05 -7.70 9.18
N LYS A 13 -2.78 -8.74 8.81
CA LYS A 13 -4.19 -8.91 9.16
C LYS A 13 -4.31 -10.10 10.12
N PRO A 14 -4.43 -9.85 11.43
CA PRO A 14 -4.49 -10.91 12.42
C PRO A 14 -5.72 -11.80 12.25
N ALA A 15 -5.57 -13.08 12.60
CA ALA A 15 -6.65 -14.07 12.57
C ALA A 15 -7.85 -13.62 13.40
N GLY A 16 -9.05 -13.76 12.84
CA GLY A 16 -10.32 -13.49 13.53
C GLY A 16 -10.53 -12.05 13.98
N LYS A 17 -9.75 -11.10 13.41
CA LYS A 17 -9.91 -9.69 13.71
C LYS A 17 -10.49 -8.92 12.53
N SER A 18 -11.41 -8.02 12.85
CA SER A 18 -11.83 -7.01 11.90
C SER A 18 -10.65 -6.09 11.59
N GLY A 19 -10.52 -5.73 10.35
CA GLY A 19 -9.54 -4.79 9.86
C GLY A 19 -9.71 -4.74 8.36
N GLN A 20 -10.33 -3.68 7.87
CA GLN A 20 -10.56 -3.50 6.45
C GLN A 20 -9.83 -2.27 5.95
N VAL A 21 -9.36 -2.34 4.73
CA VAL A 21 -8.92 -1.17 3.97
C VAL A 21 -10.02 -0.85 2.97
N VAL A 22 -10.61 0.32 3.12
CA VAL A 22 -11.72 0.78 2.26
C VAL A 22 -11.26 0.95 0.81
N TRP A 23 -12.22 0.92 -0.13
CA TRP A 23 -11.93 1.13 -1.55
C TRP A 23 -11.26 2.47 -1.81
N HIS A 24 -10.08 2.45 -2.43
CA HIS A 24 -9.27 3.61 -2.71
C HIS A 24 -8.33 3.39 -3.90
N GLN A 25 -7.70 4.46 -4.34
CA GLN A 25 -6.48 4.47 -5.15
C GLN A 25 -5.32 4.96 -4.29
N ASP A 26 -4.17 4.34 -4.35
CA ASP A 26 -2.96 4.82 -3.66
C ASP A 26 -2.59 6.23 -4.14
N PHE A 27 -2.65 6.45 -5.45
CA PHE A 27 -2.30 7.73 -6.04
C PHE A 27 -3.17 8.90 -5.53
N SER A 28 -4.36 8.65 -5.05
CA SER A 28 -5.18 9.71 -4.44
C SER A 28 -4.53 10.29 -3.18
N GLY A 29 -3.84 9.47 -2.40
CA GLY A 29 -3.03 9.91 -1.26
C GLY A 29 -1.72 10.55 -1.72
N TRP A 30 -0.97 9.88 -2.56
CA TRP A 30 0.33 10.37 -3.04
C TRP A 30 0.27 11.69 -3.80
N TYR A 31 -0.85 11.98 -4.45
CA TYR A 31 -1.09 13.29 -5.03
C TYR A 31 -1.18 14.39 -3.95
N GLN A 32 -1.78 14.08 -2.81
CA GLN A 32 -1.83 15.01 -1.67
C GLN A 32 -0.46 15.17 -1.02
N ASP A 33 0.39 14.14 -1.11
CA ASP A 33 1.79 14.19 -0.68
C ASP A 33 2.69 14.94 -1.69
N GLY A 34 2.13 15.45 -2.78
CA GLY A 34 2.82 16.30 -3.74
C GLY A 34 3.23 15.63 -5.04
N CYS A 35 2.94 14.34 -5.27
CA CYS A 35 3.20 13.70 -6.55
C CYS A 35 2.18 14.14 -7.60
N LEU A 36 2.62 14.81 -8.67
CA LEU A 36 1.68 15.35 -9.67
C LEU A 36 1.21 14.29 -10.67
N MET A 37 2.06 13.30 -10.96
CA MET A 37 1.78 12.30 -11.99
C MET A 37 1.58 10.92 -11.38
N PRO A 38 0.69 10.09 -11.95
CA PRO A 38 0.45 8.73 -11.46
C PRO A 38 1.53 7.73 -11.94
N GLU A 39 2.77 8.17 -12.08
CA GLU A 39 3.93 7.35 -12.46
C GLU A 39 4.44 6.55 -11.27
N MET A 40 3.51 5.87 -10.61
CA MET A 40 3.76 5.15 -9.37
C MET A 40 3.15 3.76 -9.42
N LEU A 41 3.81 2.84 -8.75
CA LEU A 41 3.33 1.46 -8.63
C LEU A 41 3.54 0.93 -7.21
N THR A 42 2.72 -0.05 -6.86
CA THR A 42 2.89 -0.86 -5.66
C THR A 42 3.26 -2.29 -6.06
N ALA A 43 4.25 -2.85 -5.39
CA ALA A 43 4.63 -4.26 -5.46
C ALA A 43 4.31 -4.92 -4.11
N ILE A 44 3.68 -6.08 -4.15
CA ILE A 44 3.35 -6.85 -2.95
C ILE A 44 3.94 -8.25 -3.08
N VAL A 45 4.49 -8.76 -1.99
CA VAL A 45 4.93 -10.16 -1.86
C VAL A 45 4.13 -10.80 -0.72
N ALA A 46 3.48 -11.93 -0.98
CA ALA A 46 2.80 -12.70 0.04
C ALA A 46 3.80 -13.50 0.88
N LEU A 47 3.81 -13.28 2.19
CA LEU A 47 4.62 -14.06 3.14
C LEU A 47 3.85 -15.28 3.67
N THR A 48 2.54 -15.15 3.75
CA THR A 48 1.61 -16.23 4.08
C THR A 48 0.57 -16.36 2.96
N PRO A 49 -0.23 -17.43 2.90
CA PRO A 49 -1.34 -17.47 1.96
C PRO A 49 -2.25 -16.26 2.14
N ALA A 50 -2.59 -15.58 1.06
CA ALA A 50 -3.61 -14.54 1.03
C ALA A 50 -4.85 -15.12 0.33
N THR A 51 -5.95 -15.23 1.06
CA THR A 51 -7.21 -15.82 0.59
C THR A 51 -8.37 -14.86 0.83
N ARG A 52 -9.52 -15.12 0.24
CA ARG A 52 -10.74 -14.33 0.50
C ARG A 52 -11.11 -14.31 1.98
N GLU A 53 -10.92 -15.42 2.68
CA GLU A 53 -11.31 -15.58 4.08
C GLU A 53 -10.38 -14.85 5.04
N ASN A 54 -9.09 -14.73 4.69
CA ASN A 54 -8.12 -14.00 5.52
C ASN A 54 -7.88 -12.56 5.07
N GLY A 55 -8.71 -12.05 4.14
CA GLY A 55 -8.74 -10.65 3.76
C GLY A 55 -7.70 -10.29 2.69
N CYS A 56 -7.53 -11.11 1.66
CA CYS A 56 -6.73 -10.77 0.48
C CYS A 56 -7.20 -9.47 -0.16
N LEU A 57 -6.38 -8.92 -1.04
CA LEU A 57 -6.75 -7.74 -1.81
C LEU A 57 -7.89 -8.02 -2.79
N HIS A 58 -8.77 -7.06 -2.93
CA HIS A 58 -9.77 -6.96 -3.98
C HIS A 58 -9.41 -5.79 -4.89
N MET A 59 -9.48 -6.01 -6.20
CA MET A 59 -9.11 -5.01 -7.20
C MET A 59 -10.17 -4.88 -8.28
N LEU A 60 -10.52 -3.65 -8.61
CA LEU A 60 -11.37 -3.39 -9.79
C LEU A 60 -10.50 -3.45 -11.06
N ARG A 61 -10.60 -4.55 -11.79
CA ARG A 61 -9.78 -4.83 -12.98
C ARG A 61 -9.96 -3.75 -14.05
N GLY A 62 -8.84 -3.12 -14.44
CA GLY A 62 -8.83 -2.07 -15.48
C GLY A 62 -9.12 -0.67 -14.96
N SER A 63 -9.39 -0.49 -13.67
CA SER A 63 -9.69 0.82 -13.07
C SER A 63 -8.52 1.80 -13.12
N HIS A 64 -7.27 1.31 -13.31
CA HIS A 64 -6.10 2.18 -13.52
C HIS A 64 -6.22 3.12 -14.72
N LYS A 65 -7.11 2.79 -15.68
CA LYS A 65 -7.39 3.64 -16.85
C LYS A 65 -8.25 4.86 -16.53
N MET A 66 -8.82 4.90 -15.34
CA MET A 66 -9.49 6.11 -14.84
C MET A 66 -8.44 7.13 -14.39
N GLY A 67 -8.82 8.39 -14.34
CA GLY A 67 -8.07 9.43 -13.65
C GLY A 67 -8.06 9.21 -12.13
N ARG A 68 -7.46 10.17 -11.42
CA ARG A 68 -7.48 10.17 -9.96
C ARG A 68 -8.91 10.26 -9.42
N VAL A 69 -9.19 9.46 -8.43
CA VAL A 69 -10.46 9.45 -7.71
C VAL A 69 -10.17 9.70 -6.25
N ASP A 70 -10.56 10.87 -5.77
CA ASP A 70 -10.32 11.27 -4.39
C ASP A 70 -11.27 10.53 -3.43
N ARG A 71 -10.78 10.32 -2.22
CA ARG A 71 -11.58 9.85 -1.10
C ARG A 71 -12.31 11.02 -0.47
N LEU A 72 -13.49 10.76 0.08
CA LEU A 72 -14.16 11.74 0.93
C LEU A 72 -13.32 11.95 2.19
N ARG A 73 -13.33 13.16 2.72
CA ARG A 73 -12.80 13.48 4.04
C ARG A 73 -13.95 13.60 5.03
N ASP A 74 -13.78 12.96 6.18
CA ASP A 74 -14.63 13.14 7.34
C ASP A 74 -13.72 13.58 8.49
N GLY A 75 -13.66 14.88 8.73
CA GLY A 75 -12.63 15.49 9.55
C GLY A 75 -11.22 15.26 8.99
N ASP A 76 -10.32 14.71 9.81
CA ASP A 76 -8.95 14.35 9.41
C ASP A 76 -8.85 12.93 8.85
N ALA A 77 -9.90 12.13 8.95
CA ALA A 77 -9.91 10.75 8.47
C ALA A 77 -10.23 10.67 6.97
N TYR A 78 -9.56 9.74 6.30
CA TYR A 78 -9.91 9.37 4.93
C TYR A 78 -11.00 8.31 4.96
N SER A 79 -12.16 8.62 4.36
CA SER A 79 -13.24 7.68 4.15
C SER A 79 -13.16 7.02 2.77
N ASN A 80 -14.15 6.24 2.45
CA ASN A 80 -14.32 5.62 1.13
C ASN A 80 -14.37 6.64 -0.02
N ILE A 81 -14.20 6.15 -1.24
CA ILE A 81 -14.66 6.83 -2.45
C ILE A 81 -16.15 7.15 -2.29
N GLU A 82 -16.59 8.27 -2.83
CA GLU A 82 -18.01 8.67 -2.81
C GLU A 82 -18.92 7.49 -3.23
N PRO A 83 -19.94 7.10 -2.41
CA PRO A 83 -20.65 5.83 -2.58
C PRO A 83 -21.30 5.62 -3.95
N ARG A 84 -21.89 6.66 -4.54
CA ARG A 84 -22.52 6.56 -5.87
C ARG A 84 -21.47 6.31 -6.95
N ARG A 85 -20.30 6.94 -6.82
CA ARG A 85 -19.17 6.75 -7.73
C ARG A 85 -18.60 5.35 -7.59
N LEU A 86 -18.39 4.87 -6.37
CA LEU A 86 -17.94 3.52 -6.11
C LEU A 86 -18.89 2.48 -6.69
N ALA A 87 -20.19 2.64 -6.47
CA ALA A 87 -21.21 1.74 -7.03
C ALA A 87 -21.20 1.73 -8.57
N ALA A 88 -20.95 2.87 -9.21
CA ALA A 88 -20.81 2.95 -10.67
C ALA A 88 -19.54 2.25 -11.16
N MET A 89 -18.44 2.36 -10.42
CA MET A 89 -17.18 1.64 -10.72
C MET A 89 -17.36 0.13 -10.61
N GLN A 90 -17.96 -0.35 -9.53
CA GLN A 90 -18.22 -1.78 -9.29
C GLN A 90 -19.16 -2.41 -10.34
N LYS A 91 -20.05 -1.61 -10.94
CA LYS A 91 -20.85 -2.05 -12.09
C LYS A 91 -20.06 -2.15 -13.40
N ARG A 92 -19.01 -1.34 -13.54
CA ARG A 92 -18.25 -1.22 -14.79
C ARG A 92 -17.01 -2.10 -14.82
N PHE A 93 -16.37 -2.30 -13.68
CA PHE A 93 -15.13 -3.04 -13.53
C PHE A 93 -15.36 -4.30 -12.72
N GLU A 94 -14.76 -5.39 -13.15
CA GLU A 94 -14.80 -6.66 -12.44
C GLU A 94 -14.04 -6.52 -11.11
N ASP A 95 -14.67 -6.93 -10.02
CA ASP A 95 -14.03 -7.11 -8.71
C ASP A 95 -13.31 -8.46 -8.68
N VAL A 96 -11.99 -8.41 -8.60
CA VAL A 96 -11.12 -9.58 -8.56
C VAL A 96 -10.49 -9.69 -7.18
N ALA A 97 -10.78 -10.78 -6.48
CA ALA A 97 -10.01 -11.15 -5.30
C ALA A 97 -8.65 -11.71 -5.74
N VAL A 98 -7.58 -11.12 -5.24
CA VAL A 98 -6.21 -11.49 -5.56
C VAL A 98 -5.71 -12.47 -4.53
N GLU A 99 -6.03 -13.75 -4.72
CA GLU A 99 -5.50 -14.81 -3.88
C GLU A 99 -4.06 -15.13 -4.28
N MET A 100 -3.18 -15.32 -3.30
CA MET A 100 -1.75 -15.49 -3.50
C MET A 100 -1.22 -16.61 -2.60
N ALA A 101 -0.34 -17.43 -3.16
CA ALA A 101 0.49 -18.35 -2.37
C ALA A 101 1.70 -17.60 -1.76
N PRO A 102 2.31 -18.12 -0.69
CA PRO A 102 3.55 -17.56 -0.17
C PRO A 102 4.64 -17.49 -1.24
N GLY A 103 5.27 -16.32 -1.39
CA GLY A 103 6.27 -16.05 -2.42
C GLY A 103 5.71 -15.48 -3.73
N ASP A 104 4.39 -15.48 -3.92
CA ASP A 104 3.78 -14.82 -5.07
C ASP A 104 3.98 -13.31 -4.99
N GLY A 105 4.19 -12.68 -6.15
CA GLY A 105 4.35 -11.24 -6.32
C GLY A 105 3.21 -10.63 -7.12
N LEU A 106 2.70 -9.51 -6.67
CA LEU A 106 1.68 -8.70 -7.34
C LEU A 106 2.23 -7.31 -7.61
N PHE A 107 2.06 -6.82 -8.84
CA PHE A 107 2.41 -5.45 -9.22
C PHE A 107 1.16 -4.73 -9.75
N PHE A 108 0.92 -3.53 -9.27
CA PHE A 108 -0.21 -2.74 -9.76
C PHE A 108 0.08 -1.24 -9.76
N HIS A 109 -0.56 -0.55 -10.67
CA HIS A 109 -0.45 0.89 -10.87
C HIS A 109 -1.17 1.65 -9.75
N GLY A 110 -0.65 2.79 -9.30
CA GLY A 110 -1.24 3.60 -8.22
C GLY A 110 -2.70 4.02 -8.43
N ASN A 111 -3.19 4.03 -9.67
CA ASN A 111 -4.60 4.30 -9.98
C ASN A 111 -5.52 3.07 -9.93
N VAL A 112 -5.03 1.87 -9.62
CA VAL A 112 -5.92 0.72 -9.42
C VAL A 112 -6.78 0.96 -8.18
N VAL A 113 -8.09 0.90 -8.35
CA VAL A 113 -9.02 0.95 -7.21
C VAL A 113 -9.02 -0.40 -6.54
N HIS A 114 -8.67 -0.42 -5.25
CA HIS A 114 -8.54 -1.65 -4.50
C HIS A 114 -9.01 -1.48 -3.05
N ALA A 115 -9.22 -2.61 -2.39
CA ALA A 115 -9.64 -2.71 -1.00
C ALA A 115 -9.13 -4.02 -0.39
N SER A 116 -9.27 -4.19 0.91
CA SER A 116 -9.16 -5.50 1.55
C SER A 116 -10.17 -5.60 2.69
N PHE A 117 -10.80 -6.77 2.81
CA PHE A 117 -11.85 -6.98 3.79
C PHE A 117 -11.32 -7.62 5.07
N GLU A 118 -12.21 -7.89 6.01
CA GLU A 118 -11.87 -8.49 7.30
C GLU A 118 -11.22 -9.86 7.14
N ASN A 119 -10.36 -10.21 8.08
CA ASN A 119 -9.85 -11.56 8.22
C ASN A 119 -10.79 -12.35 9.16
N THR A 120 -11.64 -13.16 8.57
CA THR A 120 -12.58 -14.05 9.31
C THR A 120 -12.00 -15.44 9.56
N SER A 121 -10.80 -15.70 9.07
CA SER A 121 -10.13 -16.98 9.20
C SER A 121 -9.40 -17.14 10.53
N SER A 122 -8.85 -18.32 10.78
CA SER A 122 -7.99 -18.63 11.92
C SER A 122 -6.49 -18.40 11.64
N GLN A 123 -6.13 -17.82 10.48
CA GLN A 123 -4.74 -17.62 10.06
C GLN A 123 -4.45 -16.16 9.79
N ASP A 124 -3.29 -15.68 10.22
CA ASP A 124 -2.81 -14.35 9.87
C ASP A 124 -2.54 -14.24 8.37
N CYS A 125 -2.81 -13.07 7.80
CA CYS A 125 -2.36 -12.72 6.46
C CYS A 125 -1.22 -11.70 6.58
N LEU A 126 -0.06 -12.03 6.02
CA LEU A 126 1.16 -11.20 6.05
C LEU A 126 1.60 -10.89 4.63
N LEU A 127 1.70 -9.60 4.32
CA LEU A 127 2.12 -9.10 3.01
C LEU A 127 3.26 -8.10 3.21
N LEU A 128 4.31 -8.20 2.40
CA LEU A 128 5.30 -7.12 2.23
C LEU A 128 4.84 -6.23 1.08
N GLU A 129 4.77 -4.95 1.33
CA GLU A 129 4.38 -3.95 0.34
C GLU A 129 5.51 -2.96 0.11
N PHE A 130 5.78 -2.68 -1.16
CA PHE A 130 6.78 -1.73 -1.62
C PHE A 130 6.16 -0.79 -2.64
N SER A 131 6.25 0.51 -2.42
CA SER A 131 5.79 1.50 -3.38
C SER A 131 6.96 2.21 -4.03
N TYR A 132 6.82 2.48 -5.32
CA TYR A 132 7.85 3.09 -6.16
C TYR A 132 7.27 4.27 -6.92
N ASN A 133 8.14 5.28 -7.14
CA ASN A 133 7.83 6.48 -7.91
C ASN A 133 8.82 6.65 -9.05
N GLY A 134 8.38 7.22 -10.16
CA GLY A 134 9.28 7.63 -11.25
C GLY A 134 10.21 8.76 -10.82
N VAL A 135 11.48 8.74 -11.26
CA VAL A 135 12.44 9.81 -10.94
C VAL A 135 12.06 11.19 -11.48
N SER A 136 11.19 11.23 -12.50
CA SER A 136 10.62 12.44 -13.08
C SER A 136 9.48 13.05 -12.28
N ASN A 137 8.95 12.31 -11.28
CA ASN A 137 7.75 12.67 -10.54
C ASN A 137 8.07 13.04 -9.08
N ALA A 138 9.07 13.90 -8.90
CA ALA A 138 9.43 14.40 -7.57
C ALA A 138 8.24 15.11 -6.91
N PRO A 139 8.00 14.90 -5.62
CA PRO A 139 6.97 15.64 -4.89
C PRO A 139 7.23 17.14 -4.95
N VAL A 140 6.19 17.93 -5.13
CA VAL A 140 6.30 19.40 -5.15
C VAL A 140 6.30 20.02 -3.75
N PHE A 141 5.99 19.24 -2.73
CA PHE A 141 6.06 19.68 -1.34
C PHE A 141 7.36 19.20 -0.71
N GLU A 142 8.06 20.12 -0.04
CA GLU A 142 9.23 19.81 0.76
C GLU A 142 8.81 19.17 2.09
N ASN A 143 9.67 18.32 2.63
CA ASN A 143 9.52 17.74 3.99
C ASN A 143 8.30 16.82 4.19
N GLN A 144 8.10 15.89 3.28
CA GLN A 144 7.22 14.75 3.56
C GLN A 144 7.97 13.74 4.44
N ASP A 145 7.68 13.74 5.74
CA ASP A 145 8.36 12.90 6.75
C ASP A 145 8.22 11.39 6.49
N HIS A 146 7.30 11.00 5.60
CA HIS A 146 6.92 9.61 5.38
C HIS A 146 7.49 8.98 4.12
N HIS A 147 8.03 9.77 3.18
CA HIS A 147 8.41 9.26 1.88
C HIS A 147 9.80 9.76 1.47
N ALA A 148 10.71 8.83 1.30
CA ALA A 148 12.05 9.16 0.83
C ALA A 148 12.09 9.11 -0.70
N PHE A 149 12.03 10.27 -1.37
CA PHE A 149 12.27 10.35 -2.81
C PHE A 149 13.78 10.17 -3.10
N LYS A 150 14.22 8.91 -3.13
CA LYS A 150 15.63 8.57 -3.39
C LYS A 150 15.72 7.67 -4.61
N PRO A 151 16.48 8.04 -5.65
CA PRO A 151 16.77 7.15 -6.76
C PRO A 151 17.37 5.82 -6.27
N MET A 152 16.90 4.74 -6.84
CA MET A 152 17.39 3.40 -6.50
C MET A 152 18.60 3.06 -7.36
N THR A 153 19.56 2.38 -6.76
CA THR A 153 20.64 1.72 -7.48
C THR A 153 20.25 0.27 -7.71
N VAL A 154 20.30 -0.15 -8.96
CA VAL A 154 20.08 -1.56 -9.31
C VAL A 154 21.29 -2.35 -8.89
N MET A 155 21.09 -3.31 -7.99
CA MET A 155 22.12 -4.25 -7.57
C MET A 155 22.18 -5.47 -8.49
N ALA A 156 23.31 -6.18 -8.48
CA ALA A 156 23.40 -7.46 -9.19
C ALA A 156 22.44 -8.49 -8.58
N ASP A 157 21.90 -9.39 -9.40
CA ASP A 157 20.99 -10.45 -8.92
C ASP A 157 21.63 -11.38 -7.88
N SER A 158 22.97 -11.43 -7.86
CA SER A 158 23.72 -12.20 -6.87
C SER A 158 23.86 -11.52 -5.50
N ALA A 159 23.61 -10.21 -5.39
CA ALA A 159 23.91 -9.42 -4.18
C ALA A 159 23.31 -10.01 -2.90
N LEU A 160 22.07 -10.53 -2.97
CA LEU A 160 21.43 -11.18 -1.83
C LEU A 160 22.13 -12.50 -1.45
N ARG A 161 22.60 -13.29 -2.43
CA ARG A 161 23.31 -14.54 -2.19
C ARG A 161 24.73 -14.29 -1.67
N ASP A 162 25.35 -13.23 -2.15
CA ASP A 162 26.73 -12.86 -1.79
C ASP A 162 26.77 -12.13 -0.44
N GLY A 163 25.60 -11.85 0.17
CA GLY A 163 25.51 -11.23 1.49
C GLY A 163 25.84 -9.75 1.51
N ASP A 164 25.66 -9.06 0.38
CA ASP A 164 25.84 -7.61 0.28
C ASP A 164 24.62 -6.88 0.85
N PHE A 165 24.67 -6.60 2.14
CA PHE A 165 23.59 -5.93 2.89
C PHE A 165 23.95 -4.52 3.35
N ASP A 166 25.03 -3.93 2.86
CA ASP A 166 25.51 -2.63 3.34
C ASP A 166 24.48 -1.49 3.20
N GLY A 167 23.53 -1.61 2.28
CA GLY A 167 22.44 -0.67 2.14
C GLY A 167 21.27 -0.86 3.12
N VAL A 168 21.25 -1.95 3.87
CA VAL A 168 20.10 -2.36 4.70
C VAL A 168 20.30 -1.97 6.16
N PHE A 169 21.54 -2.04 6.65
CA PHE A 169 21.86 -1.77 8.05
C PHE A 169 22.12 -0.27 8.28
N GLY A 170 21.76 0.22 9.47
CA GLY A 170 22.01 1.59 9.90
C GLY A 170 20.96 2.62 9.47
N ARG A 171 19.83 2.19 8.92
CA ARG A 171 18.68 3.06 8.68
C ARG A 171 17.80 3.08 9.92
N THR A 172 17.44 4.27 10.38
CA THR A 172 16.43 4.40 11.42
C THR A 172 15.08 3.96 10.82
N PRO A 173 14.38 3.00 11.43
CA PRO A 173 13.01 2.68 11.03
C PRO A 173 12.13 3.93 11.10
N LEU A 174 11.13 4.02 10.24
CA LEU A 174 10.11 5.09 10.33
C LEU A 174 9.23 4.93 11.58
N CYS A 175 9.19 3.73 12.15
CA CYS A 175 8.58 3.43 13.42
C CYS A 175 9.67 3.00 14.41
N ASP A 176 9.54 3.42 15.64
CA ASP A 176 10.35 2.92 16.73
C ASP A 176 9.66 1.65 17.27
N ILE A 177 10.19 0.49 16.90
CA ILE A 177 9.63 -0.80 17.33
C ILE A 177 9.68 -0.99 18.84
N ASP A 178 10.47 -0.20 19.54
CA ASP A 178 10.57 -0.17 21.00
C ASP A 178 9.67 0.91 21.63
N ASP A 179 9.04 1.78 20.84
CA ASP A 179 8.06 2.74 21.36
C ASP A 179 6.72 2.02 21.60
N PRO A 180 6.28 1.87 22.85
CA PRO A 180 5.03 1.18 23.17
C PRO A 180 3.79 1.91 22.59
N ARG A 181 3.93 3.13 22.10
CA ARG A 181 2.86 3.89 21.41
C ARG A 181 2.85 3.62 19.91
N ASP A 182 3.94 3.07 19.38
CA ASP A 182 4.01 2.65 17.98
C ASP A 182 3.55 1.20 17.87
N GLU A 183 2.27 1.03 17.61
CA GLU A 183 1.66 -0.29 17.45
C GLU A 183 2.02 -0.96 16.11
N GLY A 184 3.04 -0.45 15.42
CA GLY A 184 3.50 -0.99 14.14
C GLY A 184 2.52 -0.77 12.99
N TYR A 185 1.61 0.17 13.13
CA TYR A 185 0.57 0.42 12.14
C TYR A 185 1.08 1.25 10.97
N THR A 186 0.45 1.02 9.85
CA THR A 186 0.57 1.87 8.68
C THR A 186 -0.02 3.26 8.97
N ILE A 187 0.32 4.23 8.14
CA ILE A 187 -0.23 5.61 8.18
C ILE A 187 -1.77 5.69 8.30
N PHE A 188 -2.48 4.60 8.09
CA PHE A 188 -3.94 4.53 8.20
C PHE A 188 -4.45 4.43 9.65
N HIS A 189 -3.56 4.22 10.63
CA HIS A 189 -3.89 4.04 12.05
C HIS A 189 -3.36 5.17 12.93
N ARG A 190 -3.05 6.34 12.35
CA ARG A 190 -2.67 7.50 13.15
C ARG A 190 -3.86 8.06 13.92
N GLU A 191 -3.52 8.70 15.06
CA GLU A 191 -4.49 9.38 15.93
C GLU A 191 -5.54 10.16 15.12
N GLY A 192 -6.81 9.93 15.40
CA GLY A 192 -7.95 10.54 14.70
C GLY A 192 -8.56 9.69 13.58
N VAL A 193 -7.92 8.63 13.16
CA VAL A 193 -8.58 7.62 12.33
C VAL A 193 -9.28 6.66 13.30
N PRO A 194 -10.61 6.44 13.19
CA PRO A 194 -11.26 5.43 14.00
C PRO A 194 -10.50 4.11 13.87
N ASP A 195 -10.18 3.49 15.01
CA ASP A 195 -9.65 2.14 15.03
C ASP A 195 -10.51 1.30 14.10
N LEU A 196 -9.93 0.86 13.00
CA LEU A 196 -10.54 -0.13 12.13
C LEU A 196 -10.34 -1.52 12.76
N ASN A 197 -10.51 -1.55 14.09
CA ASN A 197 -10.52 -2.79 14.86
C ASN A 197 -11.77 -3.59 14.57
#